data_861570ff4f683700833e49c175d81477
#
_entry.id   861570ff4f683700833e49c175d81477
#
_cell.length_a   1.000
_cell.length_b   1.000
_cell.length_c   1.000
_cell.angle_alpha   90.00
_cell.angle_beta   90.00
_cell.angle_gamma   90.00
#
_symmetry.space_group_name_H-M   'P 1'
#
loop_
_entity.id
_entity.type
_entity.pdbx_description
1 polymer ?
#
loop_
_entity_poly.entity_id
_entity_poly.type
_entity_poly.pdbx_seq_one_letter_code
_entity_poly.pdbx_strand_id
1 'polypeptide(L)'
;MNNIGVIGGADGTTQIVVSGSIGGPILWIFFGALALMVILYAAFYRRGKGKAVCLALAAVFCVAADQAVKFLVVNTMSPGESEPLLPPLLQLTRVHNYGAAWSSFSGARWLLIALTAAGMCAIAWLLVKIVRHSLGQWSLAIILGGGIGNLIDRVRLGYVVDMLDTMFMDFPVFNVADVFVVCGTVCALIYYLAFYSKSDEKNWGNKVDGTDPAANK
;
A
#
# COMPACT_ATOMS: atom_id res chain seq x y z
N MET A 1 30.45 4.84 3.39
CA MET A 1 31.00 4.43 4.67
C MET A 1 30.07 4.99 5.74
N ASN A 2 29.35 4.13 6.42
CA ASN A 2 28.42 4.56 7.48
C ASN A 2 29.23 4.87 8.73
N ASN A 3 29.31 6.12 9.12
CA ASN A 3 29.90 6.50 10.41
C ASN A 3 28.87 6.26 11.51
N ILE A 4 29.11 5.27 12.36
CA ILE A 4 28.37 5.05 13.58
C ILE A 4 29.00 5.96 14.64
N GLY A 5 28.28 7.01 15.02
CA GLY A 5 28.65 7.85 16.14
C GLY A 5 27.91 7.40 17.40
N VAL A 6 28.63 7.17 18.49
CA VAL A 6 28.03 6.93 19.82
C VAL A 6 28.09 8.25 20.58
N ILE A 7 26.93 8.83 20.88
CA ILE A 7 26.84 10.03 21.73
C ILE A 7 26.26 9.56 23.08
N GLY A 8 27.07 9.60 24.13
CA GLY A 8 26.63 9.38 25.50
C GLY A 8 25.98 10.66 26.04
N GLY A 9 24.71 10.61 26.42
CA GLY A 9 24.05 11.68 27.13
C GLY A 9 24.48 11.73 28.59
N ALA A 10 24.43 12.90 29.23
CA ALA A 10 24.78 13.12 30.64
C ALA A 10 23.85 12.36 31.63
N ASP A 11 22.81 11.75 31.15
CA ASP A 11 21.80 10.94 31.85
C ASP A 11 22.05 9.42 31.77
N GLY A 12 23.18 8.99 31.19
CA GLY A 12 23.55 7.57 31.07
C GLY A 12 22.82 6.80 29.98
N THR A 13 21.97 7.43 29.16
CA THR A 13 21.32 6.80 28.01
C THR A 13 22.25 6.86 26.79
N THR A 14 22.65 5.70 26.29
CA THR A 14 23.46 5.60 25.07
C THR A 14 22.49 5.60 23.86
N GLN A 15 22.47 6.69 23.11
CA GLN A 15 21.79 6.71 21.83
C GLN A 15 22.76 6.31 20.72
N ILE A 16 22.42 5.27 19.97
CA ILE A 16 23.15 4.89 18.75
C ILE A 16 22.60 5.75 17.63
N VAL A 17 23.33 6.81 17.25
CA VAL A 17 23.00 7.62 16.08
C VAL A 17 23.64 6.96 14.86
N VAL A 18 22.83 6.32 14.02
CA VAL A 18 23.26 5.83 12.72
C VAL A 18 23.21 7.00 11.75
N SER A 19 24.34 7.67 11.54
CA SER A 19 24.47 8.72 10.51
C SER A 19 24.58 8.09 9.13
N GLY A 20 23.45 7.85 8.52
CA GLY A 20 23.34 7.41 7.12
C GLY A 20 21.97 7.80 6.59
N SER A 21 21.92 8.42 5.39
CA SER A 21 20.64 8.69 4.74
C SER A 21 19.86 7.40 4.56
N ILE A 22 18.64 7.32 5.10
CA ILE A 22 17.75 6.16 4.96
C ILE A 22 17.07 6.10 3.59
N GLY A 23 17.20 7.15 2.78
CA GLY A 23 16.62 7.22 1.43
C GLY A 23 17.09 6.10 0.52
N GLY A 24 18.39 5.77 0.55
CA GLY A 24 18.96 4.67 -0.22
C GLY A 24 18.29 3.32 0.08
N PRO A 25 18.28 2.83 1.32
CA PRO A 25 17.58 1.61 1.70
C PRO A 25 16.10 1.59 1.31
N ILE A 26 15.36 2.67 1.48
CA ILE A 26 13.95 2.78 1.09
C ILE A 26 13.77 2.59 -0.41
N LEU A 27 14.59 3.25 -1.24
CA LEU A 27 14.55 3.09 -2.69
C LEU A 27 14.85 1.64 -3.11
N TRP A 28 15.83 0.98 -2.48
CA TRP A 28 16.14 -0.43 -2.77
C TRP A 28 15.02 -1.37 -2.37
N ILE A 29 14.34 -1.12 -1.23
CA ILE A 29 13.13 -1.87 -0.85
C ILE A 29 12.07 -1.70 -1.92
N PHE A 30 11.81 -0.47 -2.39
CA PHE A 30 10.79 -0.19 -3.39
C PHE A 30 11.08 -0.87 -4.74
N PHE A 31 12.30 -0.74 -5.27
CA PHE A 31 12.68 -1.37 -6.54
C PHE A 31 12.80 -2.89 -6.43
N GLY A 32 13.33 -3.41 -5.34
CA GLY A 32 13.36 -4.85 -5.07
C GLY A 32 11.96 -5.44 -5.02
N ALA A 33 11.08 -4.71 -4.44
CA ALA A 33 9.66 -4.92 -4.36
C ALA A 33 9.01 -5.07 -5.74
N LEU A 34 9.18 -4.09 -6.58
CA LEU A 34 8.66 -4.07 -7.94
C LEU A 34 9.23 -5.25 -8.75
N ALA A 35 10.54 -5.49 -8.64
CA ALA A 35 11.21 -6.61 -9.32
C ALA A 35 10.64 -7.96 -8.90
N LEU A 36 10.45 -8.19 -7.60
CA LEU A 36 9.85 -9.44 -7.08
C LEU A 36 8.42 -9.64 -7.59
N MET A 37 7.62 -8.58 -7.64
CA MET A 37 6.26 -8.64 -8.17
C MET A 37 6.25 -9.05 -9.66
N VAL A 38 7.17 -8.51 -10.45
CA VAL A 38 7.34 -8.89 -11.87
C VAL A 38 7.80 -10.35 -12.01
N ILE A 39 8.73 -10.81 -11.16
CA ILE A 39 9.22 -12.20 -11.15
C ILE A 39 8.09 -13.16 -10.79
N LEU A 40 7.31 -12.88 -9.75
CA LEU A 40 6.16 -13.69 -9.35
C LEU A 40 5.11 -13.75 -10.46
N TYR A 41 4.84 -12.61 -11.13
CA TYR A 41 3.99 -12.58 -12.31
C TYR A 41 4.51 -13.52 -13.41
N ALA A 42 5.77 -13.38 -13.79
CA ALA A 42 6.37 -14.19 -14.85
C ALA A 42 6.41 -15.68 -14.51
N ALA A 43 6.72 -16.04 -13.25
CA ALA A 43 6.89 -17.43 -12.83
C ALA A 43 5.56 -18.18 -12.66
N PHE A 44 4.54 -17.56 -12.08
CA PHE A 44 3.33 -18.23 -11.65
C PHE A 44 2.12 -17.93 -12.52
N TYR A 45 1.97 -16.70 -13.00
CA TYR A 45 0.78 -16.29 -13.75
C TYR A 45 0.68 -16.99 -15.11
N ARG A 46 1.80 -17.18 -15.81
CA ARG A 46 1.85 -17.85 -17.12
C ARG A 46 1.46 -19.33 -17.07
N ARG A 47 1.49 -19.97 -15.92
CA ARG A 47 1.18 -21.40 -15.73
C ARG A 47 -0.29 -21.70 -15.44
N GLY A 48 -1.17 -20.72 -15.36
CA GLY A 48 -2.64 -20.87 -15.24
C GLY A 48 -3.16 -21.46 -13.93
N LYS A 49 -2.37 -22.23 -13.20
CA LYS A 49 -2.78 -22.96 -11.98
C LYS A 49 -2.55 -22.22 -10.66
N GLY A 50 -2.03 -21.00 -10.69
CA GLY A 50 -1.64 -20.27 -9.48
C GLY A 50 -2.18 -18.85 -9.39
N LYS A 51 -3.14 -18.45 -10.23
CA LYS A 51 -3.59 -17.06 -10.32
C LYS A 51 -4.03 -16.47 -8.97
N ALA A 52 -4.87 -17.20 -8.23
CA ALA A 52 -5.35 -16.75 -6.93
C ALA A 52 -4.19 -16.59 -5.91
N VAL A 53 -3.24 -17.54 -5.94
CA VAL A 53 -2.04 -17.48 -5.09
C VAL A 53 -1.19 -16.27 -5.46
N CYS A 54 -0.99 -16.00 -6.75
CA CYS A 54 -0.21 -14.84 -7.20
C CYS A 54 -0.85 -13.51 -6.77
N LEU A 55 -2.18 -13.39 -6.86
CA LEU A 55 -2.91 -12.20 -6.42
C LEU A 55 -2.80 -12.01 -4.89
N ALA A 56 -2.93 -13.11 -4.13
CA ALA A 56 -2.74 -13.07 -2.68
C ALA A 56 -1.30 -12.69 -2.31
N LEU A 57 -0.30 -13.27 -2.96
CA LEU A 57 1.11 -12.93 -2.75
C LEU A 57 1.40 -11.48 -3.10
N ALA A 58 0.79 -10.93 -4.15
CA ALA A 58 0.94 -9.51 -4.50
C ALA A 58 0.36 -8.60 -3.40
N ALA A 59 -0.82 -8.91 -2.87
CA ALA A 59 -1.41 -8.16 -1.77
C ALA A 59 -0.54 -8.24 -0.50
N VAL A 60 -0.11 -9.44 -0.10
CA VAL A 60 0.79 -9.65 1.04
C VAL A 60 2.09 -8.88 0.86
N PHE A 61 2.60 -8.88 -0.35
CA PHE A 61 3.82 -8.17 -0.69
C PHE A 61 3.67 -6.64 -0.56
N CYS A 62 2.56 -6.05 -1.03
CA CYS A 62 2.27 -4.62 -0.83
C CYS A 62 2.21 -4.28 0.66
N VAL A 63 1.56 -5.12 1.47
CA VAL A 63 1.54 -4.97 2.95
C VAL A 63 2.95 -5.02 3.53
N ALA A 64 3.75 -6.03 3.15
CA ALA A 64 5.09 -6.22 3.68
C ALA A 64 6.02 -5.05 3.31
N ALA A 65 5.96 -4.56 2.07
CA ALA A 65 6.73 -3.42 1.61
C ALA A 65 6.37 -2.14 2.38
N ASP A 66 5.07 -1.86 2.55
CA ASP A 66 4.60 -0.72 3.32
C ASP A 66 5.07 -0.79 4.78
N GLN A 67 4.85 -1.92 5.44
CA GLN A 67 5.21 -2.09 6.85
C GLN A 67 6.74 -2.08 7.07
N ALA A 68 7.53 -2.58 6.11
CA ALA A 68 8.98 -2.54 6.18
C ALA A 68 9.51 -1.09 6.12
N VAL A 69 8.97 -0.28 5.20
CA VAL A 69 9.34 1.14 5.09
C VAL A 69 8.91 1.91 6.35
N LYS A 70 7.68 1.70 6.82
CA LYS A 70 7.17 2.31 8.06
C LYS A 70 8.03 1.93 9.27
N PHE A 71 8.39 0.66 9.40
CA PHE A 71 9.29 0.18 10.45
C PHE A 71 10.66 0.88 10.39
N LEU A 72 11.24 1.01 9.19
CA LEU A 72 12.52 1.68 9.01
C LEU A 72 12.42 3.16 9.44
N VAL A 73 11.42 3.89 8.96
CA VAL A 73 11.20 5.30 9.29
C VAL A 73 10.98 5.51 10.79
N VAL A 74 10.18 4.66 11.42
CA VAL A 74 9.91 4.77 12.87
C VAL A 74 11.15 4.55 13.71
N ASN A 75 12.07 3.68 13.28
CA ASN A 75 13.28 3.37 14.03
C ASN A 75 14.47 4.31 13.74
N THR A 76 14.39 5.13 12.69
CA THR A 76 15.52 5.98 12.26
C THR A 76 15.24 7.47 12.30
N MET A 77 13.97 7.88 12.31
CA MET A 77 13.57 9.29 12.32
C MET A 77 12.70 9.61 13.53
N SER A 78 12.85 10.82 14.08
CA SER A 78 11.95 11.37 15.09
C SER A 78 10.67 11.93 14.46
N PRO A 79 9.52 11.96 15.16
CA PRO A 79 8.32 12.61 14.64
C PRO A 79 8.59 14.08 14.26
N GLY A 80 8.21 14.48 13.05
CA GLY A 80 8.45 15.81 12.49
C GLY A 80 9.83 16.02 11.86
N GLU A 81 10.73 15.05 11.93
CA GLU A 81 12.03 15.09 11.29
C GLU A 81 11.88 14.89 9.78
N SER A 82 12.72 15.61 9.00
CA SER A 82 12.72 15.54 7.53
C SER A 82 14.13 15.24 7.00
N GLU A 83 14.22 14.35 6.01
CA GLU A 83 15.45 14.01 5.30
C GLU A 83 15.22 13.98 3.78
N PRO A 84 16.16 14.49 2.96
CA PRO A 84 16.06 14.40 1.50
C PRO A 84 16.03 12.95 1.03
N LEU A 85 15.05 12.59 0.18
CA LEU A 85 14.95 11.27 -0.46
C LEU A 85 15.35 11.36 -1.94
N LEU A 86 14.72 12.23 -2.70
CA LEU A 86 14.95 12.44 -4.14
C LEU A 86 14.78 13.93 -4.49
N PRO A 87 15.73 14.81 -4.09
CA PRO A 87 15.62 16.24 -4.36
C PRO A 87 15.64 16.52 -5.88
N PRO A 88 14.90 17.52 -6.37
CA PRO A 88 13.98 18.40 -5.63
C PRO A 88 12.53 17.88 -5.53
N LEU A 89 12.26 16.61 -5.76
CA LEU A 89 10.91 16.05 -5.89
C LEU A 89 10.33 15.58 -4.56
N LEU A 90 11.09 14.81 -3.79
CA LEU A 90 10.62 14.12 -2.59
C LEU A 90 11.61 14.25 -1.43
N GLN A 91 11.08 14.41 -0.25
CA GLN A 91 11.76 14.23 1.03
C GLN A 91 11.00 13.22 1.90
N LEU A 92 11.66 12.66 2.89
CA LEU A 92 11.03 11.91 3.96
C LEU A 92 10.70 12.87 5.09
N THR A 93 9.45 12.87 5.54
CA THR A 93 9.00 13.65 6.71
C THR A 93 8.14 12.74 7.56
N ARG A 94 8.62 12.31 8.74
CA ARG A 94 7.83 11.42 9.60
C ARG A 94 6.64 12.13 10.23
N VAL A 95 5.43 11.70 9.86
CA VAL A 95 4.17 12.26 10.36
C VAL A 95 3.28 11.15 10.94
N HIS A 96 2.58 11.47 12.04
CA HIS A 96 1.51 10.64 12.60
C HIS A 96 0.15 11.13 12.12
N ASN A 97 -0.49 10.41 11.20
CA ASN A 97 -1.78 10.77 10.62
C ASN A 97 -2.93 10.11 11.40
N TYR A 98 -3.65 10.90 12.20
CA TYR A 98 -4.79 10.45 12.99
C TYR A 98 -6.12 10.49 12.23
N GLY A 99 -6.11 10.95 10.96
CA GLY A 99 -7.30 11.09 10.13
C GLY A 99 -7.26 10.29 8.84
N ALA A 100 -8.02 10.75 7.85
CA ALA A 100 -7.91 10.41 6.44
C ALA A 100 -7.12 11.51 5.70
N ALA A 101 -7.27 11.61 4.36
CA ALA A 101 -6.65 12.66 3.58
C ALA A 101 -6.98 14.05 4.17
N TRP A 102 -5.98 14.95 4.20
CA TRP A 102 -6.06 16.28 4.83
C TRP A 102 -6.52 16.25 6.30
N SER A 103 -6.10 15.20 7.05
CA SER A 103 -6.49 15.01 8.46
C SER A 103 -8.01 14.99 8.70
N SER A 104 -8.80 14.72 7.66
CA SER A 104 -10.26 14.59 7.78
C SER A 104 -10.62 13.47 8.74
N PHE A 105 -11.68 13.67 9.55
CA PHE A 105 -12.11 12.72 10.58
C PHE A 105 -11.05 12.43 11.64
N SER A 106 -10.14 13.38 11.91
CA SER A 106 -9.14 13.24 12.97
C SER A 106 -9.82 12.94 14.32
N GLY A 107 -9.32 11.90 15.02
CA GLY A 107 -9.91 11.40 16.26
C GLY A 107 -11.02 10.35 16.09
N ALA A 108 -11.56 10.17 14.88
CA ALA A 108 -12.59 9.15 14.60
C ALA A 108 -11.96 7.78 14.20
N ARG A 109 -10.96 7.31 14.94
CA ARG A 109 -10.21 6.08 14.67
C ARG A 109 -11.09 4.89 14.28
N TRP A 110 -12.08 4.59 15.10
CA TRP A 110 -12.95 3.42 14.90
C TRP A 110 -13.83 3.54 13.65
N LEU A 111 -14.29 4.76 13.33
CA LEU A 111 -15.00 5.01 12.08
C LEU A 111 -14.08 4.78 10.87
N LEU A 112 -12.86 5.27 10.91
CA LEU A 112 -11.88 5.06 9.83
C LEU A 112 -11.53 3.58 9.66
N ILE A 113 -11.37 2.83 10.76
CA ILE A 113 -11.17 1.38 10.71
C ILE A 113 -12.37 0.70 10.06
N ALA A 114 -13.60 1.01 10.50
CA ALA A 114 -14.83 0.40 9.96
C ALA A 114 -15.01 0.70 8.48
N LEU A 115 -14.83 1.95 8.05
CA LEU A 115 -14.95 2.34 6.63
C LEU A 115 -13.88 1.68 5.77
N THR A 116 -12.62 1.66 6.24
CA THR A 116 -11.54 0.99 5.51
C THR A 116 -11.80 -0.51 5.40
N ALA A 117 -12.18 -1.17 6.49
CA ALA A 117 -12.48 -2.60 6.50
C ALA A 117 -13.66 -2.93 5.57
N ALA A 118 -14.75 -2.15 5.62
CA ALA A 118 -15.89 -2.32 4.72
C ALA A 118 -15.49 -2.16 3.24
N GLY A 119 -14.68 -1.13 2.94
CA GLY A 119 -14.12 -0.94 1.60
C GLY A 119 -13.26 -2.12 1.14
N MET A 120 -12.39 -2.63 2.01
CA MET A 120 -11.55 -3.81 1.70
C MET A 120 -12.40 -5.07 1.47
N CYS A 121 -13.46 -5.28 2.25
CA CYS A 121 -14.40 -6.38 2.03
C CYS A 121 -15.11 -6.26 0.66
N ALA A 122 -15.55 -5.06 0.30
CA ALA A 122 -16.17 -4.81 -1.01
C ALA A 122 -15.18 -5.08 -2.16
N ILE A 123 -13.94 -4.59 -2.06
CA ILE A 123 -12.88 -4.83 -3.06
C ILE A 123 -12.54 -6.32 -3.17
N ALA A 124 -12.43 -7.04 -2.04
CA ALA A 124 -12.21 -8.48 -2.03
C ALA A 124 -13.37 -9.24 -2.69
N TRP A 125 -14.59 -8.82 -2.45
CA TRP A 125 -15.77 -9.39 -3.11
C TRP A 125 -15.75 -9.14 -4.62
N LEU A 126 -15.45 -7.93 -5.07
CA LEU A 126 -15.28 -7.62 -6.49
C LEU A 126 -14.19 -8.49 -7.13
N LEU A 127 -13.03 -8.61 -6.48
CA LEU A 127 -11.91 -9.42 -6.94
C LEU A 127 -12.30 -10.89 -7.14
N VAL A 128 -13.01 -11.47 -6.16
CA VAL A 128 -13.32 -12.91 -6.16
C VAL A 128 -14.52 -13.23 -7.03
N LYS A 129 -15.54 -12.38 -7.04
CA LYS A 129 -16.84 -12.69 -7.63
C LYS A 129 -17.11 -12.05 -8.98
N ILE A 130 -16.57 -10.87 -9.24
CA ILE A 130 -16.97 -10.04 -10.39
C ILE A 130 -15.88 -9.93 -11.44
N VAL A 131 -14.72 -9.41 -11.07
CA VAL A 131 -13.66 -9.08 -12.01
C VAL A 131 -12.96 -10.33 -12.50
N ARG A 132 -12.99 -10.59 -13.82
CA ARG A 132 -12.35 -11.74 -14.46
C ARG A 132 -11.11 -11.39 -15.25
N HIS A 133 -11.04 -10.15 -15.74
CA HIS A 133 -9.90 -9.67 -16.51
C HIS A 133 -8.66 -9.52 -15.61
N SER A 134 -7.51 -9.91 -16.15
CA SER A 134 -6.26 -9.95 -15.36
C SER A 134 -5.85 -8.60 -14.80
N LEU A 135 -5.88 -7.54 -15.63
CA LEU A 135 -5.51 -6.19 -15.19
C LEU A 135 -6.39 -5.73 -14.01
N GLY A 136 -7.72 -5.91 -14.11
CA GLY A 136 -8.63 -5.57 -13.02
C GLY A 136 -8.35 -6.36 -11.74
N GLN A 137 -8.05 -7.66 -11.84
CA GLN A 137 -7.73 -8.48 -10.67
C GLN A 137 -6.42 -8.07 -9.99
N TRP A 138 -5.37 -7.76 -10.76
CA TRP A 138 -4.12 -7.25 -10.21
C TRP A 138 -4.30 -5.88 -9.55
N SER A 139 -5.05 -5.00 -10.20
CA SER A 139 -5.37 -3.67 -9.64
C SER A 139 -6.05 -3.79 -8.28
N LEU A 140 -7.09 -4.63 -8.16
CA LEU A 140 -7.81 -4.84 -6.90
C LEU A 140 -6.93 -5.49 -5.83
N ALA A 141 -6.05 -6.43 -6.20
CA ALA A 141 -5.11 -7.05 -5.26
C ALA A 141 -4.11 -6.03 -4.67
N ILE A 142 -3.60 -5.12 -5.51
CA ILE A 142 -2.70 -4.03 -5.08
C ILE A 142 -3.43 -3.06 -4.15
N ILE A 143 -4.67 -2.65 -4.49
CA ILE A 143 -5.50 -1.80 -3.62
C ILE A 143 -5.74 -2.46 -2.26
N LEU A 144 -6.06 -3.76 -2.26
CA LEU A 144 -6.24 -4.53 -1.02
C LEU A 144 -4.97 -4.50 -0.15
N GLY A 145 -3.80 -4.73 -0.76
CA GLY A 145 -2.53 -4.68 -0.04
C GLY A 145 -2.27 -3.33 0.62
N GLY A 146 -2.43 -2.24 -0.13
CA GLY A 146 -2.27 -0.88 0.40
C GLY A 146 -3.29 -0.56 1.51
N GLY A 147 -4.58 -0.85 1.27
CA GLY A 147 -5.63 -0.61 2.27
C GLY A 147 -5.39 -1.39 3.57
N ILE A 148 -4.94 -2.65 3.49
CA ILE A 148 -4.59 -3.46 4.66
C ILE A 148 -3.38 -2.87 5.40
N GLY A 149 -2.35 -2.37 4.70
CA GLY A 149 -1.20 -1.72 5.31
C GLY A 149 -1.62 -0.56 6.24
N ASN A 150 -2.45 0.34 5.74
CA ASN A 150 -2.98 1.46 6.52
C ASN A 150 -3.97 1.02 7.61
N LEU A 151 -4.69 -0.08 7.41
CA LEU A 151 -5.57 -0.64 8.43
C LEU A 151 -4.79 -1.22 9.61
N ILE A 152 -3.68 -1.92 9.35
CA ILE A 152 -2.77 -2.46 10.37
C ILE A 152 -2.29 -1.35 11.29
N ASP A 153 -1.83 -0.23 10.75
CA ASP A 153 -1.38 0.91 11.54
C ASP A 153 -2.49 1.46 12.44
N ARG A 154 -3.68 1.70 11.88
CA ARG A 154 -4.82 2.21 12.64
C ARG A 154 -5.23 1.28 13.77
N VAL A 155 -5.18 -0.03 13.55
CA VAL A 155 -5.53 -1.03 14.58
C VAL A 155 -4.45 -1.13 15.65
N ARG A 156 -3.17 -1.09 15.28
CA ARG A 156 -2.05 -1.25 16.23
C ARG A 156 -1.70 0.04 16.96
N LEU A 157 -1.52 1.13 16.19
CA LEU A 157 -0.94 2.38 16.68
C LEU A 157 -2.01 3.44 17.00
N GLY A 158 -3.17 3.38 16.34
CA GLY A 158 -4.22 4.40 16.43
C GLY A 158 -4.07 5.54 15.43
N TYR A 159 -2.99 5.55 14.66
CA TYR A 159 -2.68 6.48 13.59
C TYR A 159 -1.99 5.74 12.45
N VAL A 160 -1.83 6.39 11.31
CA VAL A 160 -1.02 5.89 10.20
C VAL A 160 0.34 6.60 10.21
N VAL A 161 1.42 5.86 9.94
CA VAL A 161 2.75 6.44 9.75
C VAL A 161 2.87 6.90 8.30
N ASP A 162 2.95 8.22 8.09
CA ASP A 162 3.20 8.82 6.78
C ASP A 162 4.63 9.35 6.73
N MET A 163 5.24 9.34 5.52
CA MET A 163 6.64 9.72 5.37
C MET A 163 7.02 10.33 4.01
N LEU A 164 6.24 10.15 2.96
CA LEU A 164 6.56 10.68 1.64
C LEU A 164 6.00 12.10 1.52
N ASP A 165 6.87 13.08 1.37
CA ASP A 165 6.54 14.49 1.35
C ASP A 165 7.06 15.12 0.05
N THR A 166 6.19 15.83 -0.67
CA THR A 166 6.50 16.46 -1.96
C THR A 166 7.09 17.84 -1.75
N MET A 167 8.27 18.09 -2.35
CA MET A 167 8.99 19.37 -2.19
C MET A 167 8.55 20.43 -3.19
N PHE A 168 7.86 20.08 -4.26
CA PHE A 168 7.52 20.97 -5.38
C PHE A 168 6.08 21.50 -5.33
N MET A 169 5.25 20.97 -4.42
CA MET A 169 3.86 21.36 -4.23
C MET A 169 3.43 21.13 -2.79
N ASP A 170 2.46 21.90 -2.32
CA ASP A 170 1.84 21.68 -1.01
C ASP A 170 0.81 20.53 -1.12
N PHE A 171 1.27 19.35 -0.75
CA PHE A 171 0.48 18.11 -0.78
C PHE A 171 0.64 17.39 0.57
N PRO A 172 -0.43 16.79 1.12
CA PRO A 172 -0.33 16.04 2.37
C PRO A 172 0.73 14.94 2.30
N VAL A 173 1.50 14.78 3.37
CA VAL A 173 2.44 13.68 3.50
C VAL A 173 1.68 12.36 3.42
N PHE A 174 2.19 11.39 2.67
CA PHE A 174 1.57 10.11 2.40
C PHE A 174 2.57 8.95 2.61
N ASN A 175 2.16 7.72 2.38
CA ASN A 175 2.98 6.54 2.61
C ASN A 175 2.97 5.58 1.41
N VAL A 176 3.70 4.47 1.53
CA VAL A 176 3.83 3.45 0.48
C VAL A 176 2.49 2.74 0.20
N ALA A 177 1.68 2.52 1.24
CA ALA A 177 0.33 1.95 1.06
C ALA A 177 -0.57 2.84 0.21
N ASP A 178 -0.48 4.18 0.39
CA ASP A 178 -1.25 5.14 -0.41
C ASP A 178 -0.81 5.10 -1.88
N VAL A 179 0.49 4.97 -2.16
CA VAL A 179 1.01 4.76 -3.52
C VAL A 179 0.38 3.52 -4.16
N PHE A 180 0.32 2.41 -3.43
CA PHE A 180 -0.32 1.19 -3.94
C PHE A 180 -1.81 1.39 -4.19
N VAL A 181 -2.53 2.05 -3.28
CA VAL A 181 -3.96 2.35 -3.48
C VAL A 181 -4.18 3.23 -4.71
N VAL A 182 -3.41 4.30 -4.88
CA VAL A 182 -3.53 5.22 -6.01
C VAL A 182 -3.17 4.52 -7.33
N CYS A 183 -2.00 3.86 -7.40
CA CYS A 183 -1.58 3.14 -8.61
C CYS A 183 -2.57 2.02 -8.98
N GLY A 184 -3.03 1.26 -8.01
CA GLY A 184 -4.04 0.23 -8.21
C GLY A 184 -5.36 0.82 -8.71
N THR A 185 -5.78 1.96 -8.18
CA THR A 185 -7.01 2.66 -8.61
C THR A 185 -6.89 3.17 -10.04
N VAL A 186 -5.75 3.76 -10.41
CA VAL A 186 -5.49 4.20 -11.78
C VAL A 186 -5.54 3.01 -12.75
N CYS A 187 -4.88 1.90 -12.41
CA CYS A 187 -4.92 0.67 -13.22
C CYS A 187 -6.34 0.08 -13.30
N ALA A 188 -7.13 0.12 -12.22
CA ALA A 188 -8.52 -0.32 -12.24
C ALA A 188 -9.39 0.57 -13.12
N LEU A 189 -9.14 1.89 -13.12
CA LEU A 189 -9.83 2.82 -14.01
C LEU A 189 -9.47 2.58 -15.48
N ILE A 190 -8.19 2.35 -15.80
CA ILE A 190 -7.75 1.97 -17.15
C ILE A 190 -8.42 0.67 -17.57
N TYR A 191 -8.48 -0.34 -16.68
CA TYR A 191 -9.21 -1.56 -16.96
C TYR A 191 -10.67 -1.28 -17.29
N TYR A 192 -11.36 -0.49 -16.47
CA TYR A 192 -12.76 -0.18 -16.67
C TYR A 192 -13.02 0.56 -18.00
N LEU A 193 -12.22 1.57 -18.32
CA LEU A 193 -12.39 2.39 -19.51
C LEU A 193 -11.99 1.67 -20.81
N ALA A 194 -10.93 0.84 -20.78
CA ALA A 194 -10.35 0.26 -21.99
C ALA A 194 -10.73 -1.21 -22.23
N PHE A 195 -11.00 -1.98 -21.17
CA PHE A 195 -11.14 -3.43 -21.25
C PHE A 195 -12.44 -3.97 -20.64
N TYR A 196 -13.24 -3.12 -19.96
CA TYR A 196 -14.55 -3.55 -19.46
C TYR A 196 -15.46 -3.88 -20.64
N SER A 197 -15.81 -5.14 -20.77
CA SER A 197 -16.58 -5.64 -21.91
C SER A 197 -18.02 -5.99 -21.50
N LYS A 198 -18.92 -6.06 -22.50
CA LYS A 198 -20.30 -6.55 -22.30
C LYS A 198 -20.37 -7.96 -21.69
N SER A 199 -19.28 -8.75 -21.76
CA SER A 199 -19.20 -10.07 -21.11
C SER A 199 -19.08 -9.95 -19.58
N ASP A 200 -18.38 -8.94 -19.07
CA ASP A 200 -18.28 -8.68 -17.63
C ASP A 200 -19.61 -8.12 -17.11
N GLU A 201 -20.28 -7.27 -17.89
CA GLU A 201 -21.62 -6.73 -17.60
C GLU A 201 -22.67 -7.86 -17.53
N LYS A 202 -22.65 -8.78 -18.48
CA LYS A 202 -23.55 -9.95 -18.48
C LYS A 202 -23.30 -10.88 -17.30
N ASN A 203 -22.03 -11.09 -16.92
CA ASN A 203 -21.68 -11.87 -15.75
C ASN A 203 -22.13 -11.20 -14.42
N TRP A 204 -22.11 -9.90 -14.37
CA TRP A 204 -22.68 -9.13 -13.25
C TRP A 204 -24.19 -9.31 -13.18
N GLY A 205 -24.92 -9.06 -14.28
CA GLY A 205 -26.38 -9.19 -14.36
C GLY A 205 -26.84 -10.59 -13.94
N ASN A 206 -26.25 -11.65 -14.53
CA ASN A 206 -26.61 -13.04 -14.21
C ASN A 206 -26.41 -13.41 -12.74
N LYS A 207 -25.44 -12.78 -12.05
CA LYS A 207 -25.21 -13.02 -10.60
C LYS A 207 -26.17 -12.26 -9.71
N VAL A 208 -26.54 -11.05 -10.10
CA VAL A 208 -27.54 -10.25 -9.37
C VAL A 208 -28.92 -10.88 -9.51
N ASP A 209 -29.25 -11.40 -10.69
CA ASP A 209 -30.54 -12.02 -11.01
C ASP A 209 -30.63 -13.52 -10.62
N GLY A 210 -29.57 -14.11 -10.06
CA GLY A 210 -29.53 -15.51 -9.64
C GLY A 210 -29.53 -16.52 -10.81
N THR A 211 -29.28 -16.08 -12.03
CA THR A 211 -29.29 -16.89 -13.27
C THR A 211 -27.89 -17.36 -13.71
N ASP A 212 -26.93 -17.47 -12.77
CA ASP A 212 -25.54 -17.86 -13.06
C ASP A 212 -25.48 -19.33 -13.59
N PRO A 213 -25.13 -19.54 -14.87
CA PRO A 213 -25.03 -20.91 -15.41
C PRO A 213 -23.90 -21.75 -14.78
N ALA A 214 -22.99 -21.16 -14.01
CA ALA A 214 -21.93 -21.85 -13.31
C ALA A 214 -22.34 -22.37 -11.91
N ALA A 215 -23.48 -21.95 -11.40
CA ALA A 215 -23.99 -22.40 -10.09
C ALA A 215 -24.64 -23.80 -10.12
N ASN A 216 -24.87 -24.36 -11.32
CA ASN A 216 -25.53 -25.65 -11.55
C ASN A 216 -24.59 -26.76 -12.05
N LYS A 217 -23.28 -26.66 -11.79
CA LYS A 217 -22.31 -27.71 -12.11
C LYS A 217 -21.57 -28.20 -10.90
#